data_5a6591f0a7929d7481052192f01db94b
#
_entry.id   5a6591f0a7929d7481052192f01db94b
#
_cell.length_a   1.000
_cell.length_b   1.000
_cell.length_c   1.000
_cell.angle_alpha   90.00
_cell.angle_beta   90.00
_cell.angle_gamma   90.00
#
_symmetry.space_group_name_H-M   'P 1'
#
loop_
_entity.id
_entity.type
_entity.pdbx_description
1 polymer ?
#
loop_
_entity_poly.entity_id
_entity_poly.type
_entity_poly.pdbx_seq_one_letter_code
_entity_poly.pdbx_strand_id
1 'polypeptide(L)'
;MLALTSKQINEIAQEFDCGNRCYLNIKTNEIISTPDFEMNFDEGKEFYEEIIEELENNWCDYVEIEKPSSRDSFEFMVDFAEQLKDGNKLKDKLIEALNKNKPFRRFMFEIDNSGKFRQEWFDFKHSKLENWVVEKFKEVKTNK
;
A
#
# COMPACT_ATOMS: atom_id res chain seq x y z
N MET A 1 -14.21 -14.96 -15.52
CA MET A 1 -13.43 -13.75 -15.82
C MET A 1 -12.93 -13.10 -14.53
N LEU A 2 -11.64 -12.81 -14.45
CA LEU A 2 -11.08 -12.18 -13.25
C LEU A 2 -11.57 -10.73 -13.11
N ALA A 3 -12.03 -10.40 -11.93
CA ALA A 3 -12.43 -9.05 -11.59
C ALA A 3 -12.32 -8.85 -10.08
N LEU A 4 -11.95 -7.64 -9.67
CA LEU A 4 -11.94 -7.28 -8.26
C LEU A 4 -13.18 -6.45 -7.95
N THR A 5 -13.84 -6.79 -6.84
CA THR A 5 -14.96 -5.97 -6.35
C THR A 5 -14.39 -4.73 -5.65
N SER A 6 -15.24 -3.72 -5.48
CA SER A 6 -14.86 -2.53 -4.71
C SER A 6 -14.41 -2.89 -3.30
N LYS A 7 -15.07 -3.87 -2.69
CA LYS A 7 -14.72 -4.36 -1.37
C LYS A 7 -13.31 -4.96 -1.35
N GLN A 8 -12.97 -5.77 -2.36
CA GLN A 8 -11.64 -6.37 -2.46
C GLN A 8 -10.56 -5.33 -2.69
N ILE A 9 -10.83 -4.34 -3.54
CA ILE A 9 -9.90 -3.24 -3.79
C ILE A 9 -9.61 -2.50 -2.47
N ASN A 10 -10.64 -2.21 -1.70
CA ASN A 10 -10.50 -1.56 -0.40
C ASN A 10 -9.70 -2.42 0.58
N GLU A 11 -9.98 -3.72 0.64
CA GLU A 11 -9.28 -4.65 1.52
C GLU A 11 -7.79 -4.75 1.18
N ILE A 12 -7.46 -4.85 -0.11
CA ILE A 12 -6.07 -4.91 -0.55
C ILE A 12 -5.35 -3.59 -0.22
N ALA A 13 -6.01 -2.47 -0.46
CA ALA A 13 -5.45 -1.15 -0.13
C ALA A 13 -5.13 -1.05 1.36
N GLN A 14 -6.01 -1.54 2.23
CA GLN A 14 -5.78 -1.56 3.67
C GLN A 14 -4.60 -2.47 4.04
N GLU A 15 -4.50 -3.63 3.40
CA GLU A 15 -3.37 -4.54 3.63
C GLU A 15 -2.05 -3.91 3.20
N PHE A 16 -2.04 -3.21 2.07
CA PHE A 16 -0.86 -2.50 1.60
C PHE A 16 -0.46 -1.37 2.56
N ASP A 17 -1.44 -0.69 3.15
CA ASP A 17 -1.18 0.35 4.13
C ASP A 17 -0.49 -0.21 5.38
N CYS A 18 -0.76 -1.47 5.69
CA CYS A 18 -0.11 -2.19 6.78
C CYS A 18 1.23 -2.81 6.37
N GLY A 19 1.62 -2.68 5.12
CA GLY A 19 2.87 -3.25 4.61
C GLY A 19 2.79 -4.71 4.21
N ASN A 20 1.60 -5.28 4.17
CA ASN A 20 1.39 -6.68 3.86
C ASN A 20 1.39 -6.94 2.35
N ARG A 21 1.68 -8.19 1.98
CA ARG A 21 1.59 -8.67 0.60
C ARG A 21 0.23 -9.29 0.36
N CYS A 22 -0.28 -9.17 -0.85
CA CYS A 22 -1.57 -9.74 -1.23
C CYS A 22 -1.45 -10.64 -2.45
N TYR A 23 -2.15 -11.76 -2.39
CA TYR A 23 -2.17 -12.77 -3.46
C TYR A 23 -3.61 -13.05 -3.86
N LEU A 24 -3.85 -13.05 -5.16
CA LEU A 24 -5.17 -13.35 -5.72
C LEU A 24 -5.20 -14.78 -6.24
N ASN A 25 -6.16 -15.58 -5.80
CA ASN A 25 -6.40 -16.89 -6.37
C ASN A 25 -7.17 -16.71 -7.67
N ILE A 26 -6.57 -17.08 -8.80
CA ILE A 26 -7.16 -16.85 -10.12
C ILE A 26 -8.32 -17.79 -10.42
N LYS A 27 -8.46 -18.89 -9.64
CA LYS A 27 -9.58 -19.84 -9.80
C LYS A 27 -10.78 -19.45 -8.97
N THR A 28 -10.57 -18.98 -7.73
CA THR A 28 -11.66 -18.69 -6.80
C THR A 28 -11.94 -17.22 -6.65
N ASN A 29 -11.02 -16.37 -7.11
CA ASN A 29 -11.06 -14.90 -6.93
C ASN A 29 -10.95 -14.46 -5.46
N GLU A 30 -10.43 -15.33 -4.60
CA GLU A 30 -10.20 -15.01 -3.19
C GLU A 30 -8.85 -14.33 -3.01
N ILE A 31 -8.75 -13.50 -1.99
CA ILE A 31 -7.53 -12.76 -1.64
C ILE A 31 -6.94 -13.35 -0.37
N ILE A 32 -5.63 -13.59 -0.38
CA ILE A 32 -4.86 -13.96 0.80
C ILE A 32 -3.82 -12.88 1.03
N SER A 33 -3.63 -12.48 2.29
CA SER A 33 -2.58 -11.53 2.63
C SER A 33 -1.63 -12.12 3.66
N THR A 34 -0.36 -11.72 3.59
CA THR A 34 0.68 -12.14 4.53
C THR A 34 1.55 -10.93 4.88
N PRO A 35 2.19 -10.94 6.07
CA PRO A 35 3.23 -9.96 6.35
C PRO A 35 4.35 -10.10 5.31
N ASP A 36 5.10 -9.03 5.11
CA ASP A 36 6.27 -9.07 4.23
C ASP A 36 7.44 -9.61 5.05
N PHE A 37 7.63 -10.93 5.01
CA PHE A 37 8.67 -11.59 5.79
C PHE A 37 10.08 -11.22 5.37
N GLU A 38 10.25 -10.72 4.15
CA GLU A 38 11.55 -10.22 3.69
C GLU A 38 11.96 -8.97 4.46
N MET A 39 10.97 -8.14 4.83
CA MET A 39 11.20 -6.91 5.57
C MET A 39 11.20 -7.13 7.09
N ASN A 40 10.39 -8.10 7.56
CA ASN A 40 10.21 -8.36 8.99
C ASN A 40 10.94 -9.61 9.47
N PHE A 41 11.81 -10.15 8.63
CA PHE A 41 12.52 -11.41 8.88
C PHE A 41 11.50 -12.51 9.16
N ASP A 42 11.68 -13.37 10.09
CA ASP A 42 10.77 -14.49 10.34
C ASP A 42 9.78 -14.23 11.48
N GLU A 43 9.64 -12.97 11.89
CA GLU A 43 8.77 -12.62 13.00
C GLU A 43 7.31 -12.96 12.69
N GLY A 44 6.72 -13.81 13.54
CA GLY A 44 5.33 -14.22 13.40
C GLY A 44 5.06 -15.23 12.28
N LYS A 45 6.10 -15.74 11.64
CA LYS A 45 5.95 -16.65 10.50
C LYS A 45 5.16 -17.92 10.87
N GLU A 46 5.32 -18.42 12.07
CA GLU A 46 4.60 -19.62 12.50
C GLU A 46 3.08 -19.44 12.54
N PHE A 47 2.58 -18.23 12.68
CA PHE A 47 1.16 -17.93 12.66
C PHE A 47 0.58 -17.99 11.24
N TYR A 48 1.43 -18.02 10.24
CA TYR A 48 1.02 -17.99 8.83
C TYR A 48 1.41 -19.25 8.08
N GLU A 49 1.82 -20.30 8.79
CA GLU A 49 2.25 -21.55 8.17
C GLU A 49 1.22 -22.14 7.21
N GLU A 50 -0.05 -22.14 7.61
CA GLU A 50 -1.12 -22.69 6.76
C GLU A 50 -1.26 -21.91 5.46
N ILE A 51 -1.17 -20.57 5.55
CA ILE A 51 -1.26 -19.69 4.38
C ILE A 51 -0.05 -19.89 3.48
N ILE A 52 1.14 -19.98 4.08
CA ILE A 52 2.39 -20.19 3.33
C ILE A 52 2.34 -21.52 2.60
N GLU A 53 1.88 -22.59 3.27
CA GLU A 53 1.71 -23.89 2.65
C GLU A 53 0.74 -23.86 1.48
N GLU A 54 -0.40 -23.17 1.66
CA GLU A 54 -1.38 -23.03 0.59
C GLU A 54 -0.76 -22.34 -0.64
N LEU A 55 0.00 -21.28 -0.42
CA LEU A 55 0.67 -20.55 -1.50
C LEU A 55 1.73 -21.40 -2.19
N GLU A 56 2.50 -22.17 -1.42
CA GLU A 56 3.56 -23.02 -1.97
C GLU A 56 2.98 -24.22 -2.73
N ASN A 57 1.96 -24.87 -2.17
CA ASN A 57 1.36 -26.06 -2.77
C ASN A 57 0.56 -25.73 -4.03
N ASN A 58 -0.02 -24.54 -4.09
CA ASN A 58 -0.89 -24.12 -5.18
C ASN A 58 -0.41 -22.83 -5.86
N TRP A 59 0.89 -22.64 -5.89
CA TRP A 59 1.47 -21.38 -6.38
C TRP A 59 1.01 -21.00 -7.79
N CYS A 60 0.69 -22.01 -8.64
CA CYS A 60 0.18 -21.76 -9.99
C CYS A 60 -1.21 -21.13 -10.01
N ASP A 61 -1.96 -21.25 -8.90
CA ASP A 61 -3.30 -20.71 -8.78
C ASP A 61 -3.32 -19.26 -8.25
N TYR A 62 -2.16 -18.76 -7.82
CA TYR A 62 -2.06 -17.44 -7.21
C TYR A 62 -1.21 -16.50 -8.05
N VAL A 63 -1.59 -15.23 -8.04
CA VAL A 63 -0.77 -14.15 -8.58
C VAL A 63 -0.63 -13.10 -7.49
N GLU A 64 0.57 -12.59 -7.32
CA GLU A 64 0.80 -11.51 -6.37
C GLU A 64 0.37 -10.18 -7.00
N ILE A 65 -0.38 -9.39 -6.25
CA ILE A 65 -0.67 -8.01 -6.62
C ILE A 65 0.41 -7.20 -5.90
N GLU A 66 1.38 -6.73 -6.66
CA GLU A 66 2.56 -6.07 -6.11
C GLU A 66 2.21 -4.80 -5.34
N LYS A 67 2.68 -4.71 -4.08
CA LYS A 67 2.45 -3.52 -3.27
C LYS A 67 3.40 -2.39 -3.66
N PRO A 68 3.07 -1.12 -3.31
CA PRO A 68 3.98 -0.01 -3.55
C PRO A 68 5.31 -0.22 -2.84
N SER A 69 6.39 0.17 -3.50
CA SER A 69 7.71 0.19 -2.89
C SER A 69 7.85 1.41 -1.98
N SER A 70 8.97 1.50 -1.24
CA SER A 70 9.26 2.69 -0.45
C SER A 70 9.33 3.94 -1.32
N ARG A 71 9.85 3.82 -2.54
CA ARG A 71 9.92 4.92 -3.49
C ARG A 71 8.52 5.37 -3.91
N ASP A 72 7.64 4.40 -4.21
CA ASP A 72 6.25 4.71 -4.58
C ASP A 72 5.53 5.40 -3.44
N SER A 73 5.74 4.95 -2.21
CA SER A 73 5.14 5.56 -1.02
C SER A 73 5.66 6.98 -0.81
N PHE A 74 6.93 7.22 -1.09
CA PHE A 74 7.53 8.55 -1.04
C PHE A 74 6.85 9.48 -2.07
N GLU A 75 6.59 8.97 -3.28
CA GLU A 75 5.92 9.75 -4.32
C GLU A 75 4.50 10.13 -3.89
N PHE A 76 3.80 9.25 -3.16
CA PHE A 76 2.46 9.60 -2.62
C PHE A 76 2.55 10.78 -1.67
N MET A 77 3.60 10.84 -0.85
CA MET A 77 3.82 11.95 0.06
C MET A 77 4.11 13.26 -0.68
N VAL A 78 4.95 13.17 -1.72
CA VAL A 78 5.27 14.32 -2.58
C VAL A 78 3.98 14.85 -3.23
N ASP A 79 3.19 13.95 -3.79
CA ASP A 79 1.93 14.33 -4.46
C ASP A 79 0.98 15.03 -3.48
N PHE A 80 0.89 14.53 -2.25
CA PHE A 80 0.03 15.17 -1.25
C PHE A 80 0.52 16.60 -0.92
N ALA A 81 1.82 16.74 -0.70
CA ALA A 81 2.37 18.05 -0.38
C ALA A 81 2.16 19.04 -1.52
N GLU A 82 2.39 18.59 -2.76
CA GLU A 82 2.27 19.46 -3.93
C GLU A 82 0.85 19.90 -4.21
N GLN A 83 -0.16 19.10 -3.87
CA GLN A 83 -1.55 19.47 -4.14
C GLN A 83 -2.11 20.46 -3.10
N LEU A 84 -1.41 20.71 -2.01
CA LEU A 84 -1.81 21.72 -1.05
C LEU A 84 -1.62 23.13 -1.67
N LYS A 85 -2.44 24.07 -1.23
CA LYS A 85 -2.40 25.43 -1.79
C LYS A 85 -1.07 26.12 -1.46
N ASP A 86 -0.57 26.90 -2.40
CA ASP A 86 0.61 27.73 -2.18
C ASP A 86 0.33 28.72 -1.02
N GLY A 87 1.35 28.93 -0.19
CA GLY A 87 1.21 29.76 1.00
C GLY A 87 0.71 29.02 2.22
N ASN A 88 0.31 27.74 2.07
CA ASN A 88 -0.06 26.90 3.19
C ASN A 88 1.21 26.55 3.97
N LYS A 89 1.21 26.85 5.28
CA LYS A 89 2.38 26.56 6.15
C LYS A 89 2.71 25.08 6.21
N LEU A 90 1.68 24.23 6.20
CA LEU A 90 1.90 22.80 6.22
C LEU A 90 2.62 22.33 4.95
N LYS A 91 2.24 22.87 3.80
CA LYS A 91 2.90 22.54 2.52
C LYS A 91 4.40 22.76 2.61
N ASP A 92 4.82 23.93 3.13
CA ASP A 92 6.24 24.25 3.28
C ASP A 92 6.94 23.28 4.23
N LYS A 93 6.30 22.93 5.34
CA LYS A 93 6.86 21.99 6.32
C LYS A 93 7.01 20.60 5.74
N LEU A 94 6.02 20.15 4.95
CA LEU A 94 6.07 18.82 4.33
C LEU A 94 7.16 18.74 3.28
N ILE A 95 7.28 19.77 2.44
CA ILE A 95 8.35 19.82 1.41
C ILE A 95 9.71 19.80 2.09
N GLU A 96 9.88 20.56 3.16
CA GLU A 96 11.13 20.59 3.91
C GLU A 96 11.43 19.19 4.51
N ALA A 97 10.41 18.56 5.10
CA ALA A 97 10.57 17.22 5.68
C ALA A 97 11.01 16.18 4.64
N LEU A 98 10.43 16.25 3.44
CA LEU A 98 10.73 15.31 2.37
C LEU A 98 12.14 15.48 1.80
N ASN A 99 12.75 16.65 2.00
CA ASN A 99 14.10 16.94 1.52
C ASN A 99 15.19 16.70 2.56
N LYS A 100 14.82 16.18 3.74
CA LYS A 100 15.77 15.87 4.82
C LYS A 100 15.94 14.36 4.98
N ASN A 101 16.87 13.96 5.84
CA ASN A 101 17.04 12.56 6.19
C ASN A 101 15.79 12.08 6.95
N LYS A 102 15.52 10.79 6.89
CA LYS A 102 14.34 10.16 7.51
C LYS A 102 13.03 10.85 7.09
N PRO A 103 12.79 10.99 5.77
CA PRO A 103 11.65 11.79 5.28
C PRO A 103 10.29 11.23 5.72
N PHE A 104 10.12 9.90 5.78
CA PHE A 104 8.85 9.31 6.20
C PHE A 104 8.49 9.72 7.62
N ARG A 105 9.45 9.62 8.51
CA ARG A 105 9.27 9.96 9.92
C ARG A 105 8.97 11.45 10.10
N ARG A 106 9.70 12.30 9.40
CA ARG A 106 9.52 13.75 9.48
C ARG A 106 8.20 14.19 8.87
N PHE A 107 7.83 13.59 7.75
CA PHE A 107 6.54 13.86 7.11
C PHE A 107 5.39 13.51 8.08
N MET A 108 5.43 12.31 8.65
CA MET A 108 4.36 11.87 9.57
C MET A 108 4.30 12.70 10.84
N PHE A 109 5.44 13.18 11.33
CA PHE A 109 5.45 14.11 12.45
C PHE A 109 4.64 15.37 12.14
N GLU A 110 4.86 15.97 10.97
CA GLU A 110 4.14 17.16 10.55
C GLU A 110 2.65 16.87 10.34
N ILE A 111 2.34 15.73 9.73
CA ILE A 111 0.95 15.30 9.52
C ILE A 111 0.22 15.11 10.85
N ASP A 112 0.85 14.41 11.79
CA ASP A 112 0.22 14.13 13.10
C ASP A 112 -0.05 15.41 13.88
N ASN A 113 0.69 16.48 13.63
CA ASN A 113 0.53 17.76 14.28
C ASN A 113 -0.22 18.80 13.43
N SER A 114 -0.88 18.37 12.36
CA SER A 114 -1.51 19.26 11.39
C SER A 114 -3.01 19.47 11.56
N GLY A 115 -3.61 18.88 12.59
CA GLY A 115 -5.05 18.98 12.82
C GLY A 115 -5.84 18.29 11.72
N LYS A 116 -6.71 19.03 11.04
CA LYS A 116 -7.60 18.47 10.01
C LYS A 116 -6.88 17.82 8.83
N PHE A 117 -5.66 18.24 8.53
CA PHE A 117 -4.90 17.68 7.40
C PHE A 117 -4.48 16.25 7.63
N ARG A 118 -4.48 15.79 8.87
CA ARG A 118 -4.16 14.39 9.17
C ARG A 118 -5.17 13.46 8.50
N GLN A 119 -6.46 13.75 8.62
CA GLN A 119 -7.49 12.94 7.98
C GLN A 119 -7.42 13.08 6.45
N GLU A 120 -7.15 14.28 5.96
CA GLU A 120 -7.00 14.51 4.53
C GLU A 120 -5.87 13.67 3.95
N TRP A 121 -4.75 13.54 4.68
CA TRP A 121 -3.64 12.68 4.26
C TRP A 121 -4.05 11.21 4.19
N PHE A 122 -4.73 10.72 5.21
CA PHE A 122 -5.15 9.31 5.22
C PHE A 122 -6.13 9.01 4.09
N ASP A 123 -7.06 9.91 3.82
CA ASP A 123 -8.01 9.74 2.72
C ASP A 123 -7.28 9.79 1.36
N PHE A 124 -6.35 10.71 1.20
CA PHE A 124 -5.53 10.83 -0.01
C PHE A 124 -4.71 9.57 -0.24
N LYS A 125 -4.02 9.12 0.80
CA LYS A 125 -3.19 7.90 0.72
C LYS A 125 -4.04 6.68 0.37
N HIS A 126 -5.20 6.54 1.01
CA HIS A 126 -6.09 5.42 0.72
C HIS A 126 -6.55 5.42 -0.74
N SER A 127 -6.91 6.59 -1.26
CA SER A 127 -7.29 6.72 -2.68
C SER A 127 -6.15 6.35 -3.60
N LYS A 128 -4.93 6.76 -3.28
CA LYS A 128 -3.74 6.39 -4.05
C LYS A 128 -3.51 4.89 -4.04
N LEU A 129 -3.71 4.26 -2.88
CA LEU A 129 -3.56 2.81 -2.76
C LEU A 129 -4.63 2.06 -3.54
N GLU A 130 -5.87 2.52 -3.49
CA GLU A 130 -6.95 1.90 -4.29
C GLU A 130 -6.67 2.00 -5.79
N ASN A 131 -6.22 3.15 -6.26
CA ASN A 131 -5.84 3.33 -7.65
C ASN A 131 -4.66 2.44 -8.02
N TRP A 132 -3.70 2.29 -7.11
CA TRP A 132 -2.56 1.40 -7.29
C TRP A 132 -3.02 -0.05 -7.49
N VAL A 133 -3.94 -0.52 -6.65
CA VAL A 133 -4.49 -1.87 -6.74
C VAL A 133 -5.13 -2.09 -8.11
N VAL A 134 -5.96 -1.14 -8.56
CA VAL A 134 -6.64 -1.23 -9.85
C VAL A 134 -5.63 -1.34 -10.98
N GLU A 135 -4.60 -0.50 -10.97
CA GLU A 135 -3.58 -0.50 -12.03
C GLU A 135 -2.75 -1.78 -12.01
N LYS A 136 -2.35 -2.25 -10.83
CA LYS A 136 -1.59 -3.51 -10.72
C LYS A 136 -2.43 -4.70 -11.13
N PHE A 137 -3.72 -4.70 -10.82
CA PHE A 137 -4.62 -5.76 -11.26
C PHE A 137 -4.73 -5.82 -12.78
N LYS A 138 -4.79 -4.65 -13.43
CA LYS A 138 -4.81 -4.58 -14.90
C LYS A 138 -3.54 -5.21 -15.50
N GLU A 139 -2.38 -4.96 -14.89
CA GLU A 139 -1.11 -5.54 -15.34
C GLU A 139 -1.13 -7.07 -15.23
N VAL A 140 -1.60 -7.60 -14.10
CA VAL A 140 -1.74 -9.03 -13.88
C VAL A 140 -2.66 -9.64 -14.94
N LYS A 141 -3.80 -9.00 -15.19
CA LYS A 141 -4.80 -9.47 -16.14
C LYS A 141 -4.26 -9.48 -17.57
N THR A 142 -3.45 -8.48 -17.92
CA THR A 142 -2.83 -8.38 -19.24
C THR A 142 -1.79 -9.47 -19.46
N ASN A 143 -1.05 -9.85 -18.40
CA ASN A 143 0.01 -10.84 -18.47
C ASN A 143 -0.49 -12.29 -18.39
N LYS A 144 -1.77 -12.48 -18.24
CA LYS A 144 -2.44 -13.79 -18.22
C LYS A 144 -3.17 -14.02 -19.55
#